data_fa69c23eb037964d123124a9d9a7c915
#
_entry.id   fa69c23eb037964d123124a9d9a7c915
#
_cell.length_a   1.000
_cell.length_b   1.000
_cell.length_c   1.000
_cell.angle_alpha   90.00
_cell.angle_beta   90.00
_cell.angle_gamma   90.00
#
_symmetry.space_group_name_H-M   'P 1'
#
loop_
_entity.id
_entity.type
_entity.pdbx_description
1 polymer ?
#
loop_
_entity_poly.entity_id
_entity_poly.type
_entity_poly.pdbx_seq_one_letter_code
_entity_poly.pdbx_strand_id
1 'polypeptide(L)'
;MAFDLPSSAPEGGVQLDLEPGLRVLIGRDGRPPLIDAADARAARCTMEWRPTGRSASTATLSLGTVADLCGRPIAAEGAVTVTFVATGEYQPIFESLGDGDFYLPEALSALVLAAVSPDITGFARSLYQRAKAQELVCEIMDCAGRAGLTPQTAQANLSQAEMERLMAARQIIATRFDEKLTLNVIGRTAGLNRAKLTQGFRQVFGQSVADCIAEHRLNKAAADLASTNRPVSVVGYGAGYLNNASFARAFTKRFGVCPTEYRRAGGRLVASDVVPVAA
;
A
#
# COMPACT_ATOMS: atom_id res chain seq x y z
N MET A 1 6.61 -17.38 11.44
CA MET A 1 7.58 -16.63 12.23
C MET A 1 6.80 -15.67 13.09
N ALA A 2 6.86 -15.82 14.41
CA ALA A 2 6.29 -14.85 15.32
C ALA A 2 7.22 -13.62 15.28
N PHE A 3 6.69 -12.48 14.89
CA PHE A 3 7.41 -11.22 15.01
C PHE A 3 7.29 -10.76 16.46
N ASP A 4 8.32 -11.05 17.25
CA ASP A 4 8.49 -10.39 18.54
C ASP A 4 8.81 -8.92 18.27
N LEU A 5 7.87 -8.04 18.64
CA LEU A 5 8.10 -6.60 18.59
C LEU A 5 9.19 -6.26 19.63
N PRO A 6 10.30 -5.62 19.22
CA PRO A 6 11.33 -5.23 20.16
C PRO A 6 10.74 -4.28 21.23
N SER A 7 10.93 -4.61 22.50
CA SER A 7 10.38 -3.91 23.68
C SER A 7 10.98 -2.51 23.93
N SER A 8 11.75 -1.95 23.02
CA SER A 8 12.57 -0.74 23.25
C SER A 8 12.16 0.48 22.41
N ALA A 9 10.86 0.69 22.16
CA ALA A 9 10.43 2.03 21.71
C ALA A 9 10.16 2.91 22.92
N PRO A 10 10.59 4.19 22.93
CA PRO A 10 10.28 5.10 23.99
C PRO A 10 8.76 5.23 24.13
N GLU A 11 8.25 5.34 25.36
CA GLU A 11 6.83 5.54 25.70
C GLU A 11 6.25 6.87 25.16
N GLY A 12 7.07 7.70 24.54
CA GLY A 12 6.69 8.92 23.82
C GLY A 12 6.92 8.76 22.33
N GLY A 13 5.94 9.10 21.50
CA GLY A 13 6.06 9.07 20.05
C GLY A 13 7.25 9.91 19.54
N VAL A 14 7.81 9.53 18.38
CA VAL A 14 8.88 10.29 17.72
C VAL A 14 8.23 11.29 16.77
N GLN A 15 8.63 12.56 16.89
CA GLN A 15 8.24 13.62 15.99
C GLN A 15 9.45 14.02 15.13
N LEU A 16 9.25 14.09 13.81
CA LEU A 16 10.28 14.49 12.84
C LEU A 16 9.69 15.52 11.88
N ASP A 17 10.40 16.59 11.64
CA ASP A 17 10.09 17.51 10.54
C ASP A 17 10.76 16.94 9.28
N LEU A 18 9.95 16.59 8.28
CA LEU A 18 10.44 16.06 7.01
C LEU A 18 10.89 17.22 6.11
N GLU A 19 10.01 18.22 5.96
CA GLU A 19 10.19 19.43 5.18
C GLU A 19 9.49 20.60 5.89
N PRO A 20 9.77 21.86 5.55
CA PRO A 20 8.99 22.99 6.03
C PRO A 20 7.51 22.83 5.67
N GLY A 21 6.66 22.69 6.68
CA GLY A 21 5.22 22.44 6.49
C GLY A 21 4.81 20.96 6.38
N LEU A 22 5.74 20.02 6.44
CA LEU A 22 5.43 18.59 6.48
C LEU A 22 6.11 17.90 7.67
N ARG A 23 5.29 17.44 8.61
CA ARG A 23 5.73 16.80 9.84
C ARG A 23 5.21 15.37 9.93
N VAL A 24 5.99 14.48 10.50
CA VAL A 24 5.58 13.11 10.80
C VAL A 24 5.67 12.80 12.28
N LEU A 25 4.70 12.05 12.76
CA LEU A 25 4.57 11.58 14.13
C LEU A 25 4.48 10.07 14.09
N ILE A 26 5.44 9.39 14.72
CA ILE A 26 5.53 7.94 14.77
C ILE A 26 5.29 7.54 16.22
N GLY A 27 4.23 6.77 16.48
CA GLY A 27 3.85 6.39 17.83
C GLY A 27 3.36 4.95 17.95
N ARG A 28 3.40 4.46 19.17
CA ARG A 28 2.67 3.28 19.65
C ARG A 28 1.57 3.76 20.58
N ASP A 29 0.52 2.93 20.73
CA ASP A 29 -0.61 3.17 21.64
C ASP A 29 -1.43 4.44 21.34
N GLY A 30 -1.30 4.93 20.12
CA GLY A 30 -2.30 5.77 19.48
C GLY A 30 -2.60 7.12 20.11
N ARG A 31 -1.78 7.63 20.99
CA ARG A 31 -1.93 9.02 21.42
C ARG A 31 -1.20 9.92 20.43
N PRO A 32 -1.93 10.68 19.59
CA PRO A 32 -1.28 11.71 18.81
C PRO A 32 -0.68 12.72 19.80
N PRO A 33 0.58 13.14 19.60
CA PRO A 33 1.09 14.28 20.34
C PRO A 33 0.18 15.48 20.07
N LEU A 34 0.05 16.37 21.06
CA LEU A 34 -0.71 17.61 20.92
C LEU A 34 -0.19 18.38 19.70
N ILE A 35 -1.00 18.49 18.68
CA ILE A 35 -0.69 19.23 17.47
C ILE A 35 -1.46 20.53 17.56
N ASP A 36 -0.75 21.63 17.62
CA ASP A 36 -1.30 22.99 17.72
C ASP A 36 -1.76 23.51 16.34
N ALA A 37 -2.48 22.68 15.58
CA ALA A 37 -2.96 22.99 14.23
C ALA A 37 -4.20 22.15 13.91
N ALA A 38 -5.31 22.43 14.58
CA ALA A 38 -6.56 21.66 14.45
C ALA A 38 -7.08 21.58 12.98
N ASP A 39 -6.91 22.65 12.23
CA ASP A 39 -7.39 22.76 10.83
C ASP A 39 -6.38 22.23 9.80
N ALA A 40 -5.17 21.83 10.23
CA ALA A 40 -4.19 21.23 9.33
C ALA A 40 -4.67 19.89 8.77
N ARG A 41 -4.27 19.60 7.55
CA ARG A 41 -4.57 18.30 6.92
C ARG A 41 -3.64 17.23 7.46
N ALA A 42 -4.16 16.03 7.59
CA ALA A 42 -3.37 14.91 8.08
C ALA A 42 -3.70 13.60 7.36
N ALA A 43 -2.69 12.74 7.25
CA ALA A 43 -2.81 11.36 6.82
C ALA A 43 -2.28 10.46 7.93
N ARG A 44 -3.10 9.55 8.44
CA ARG A 44 -2.71 8.61 9.50
C ARG A 44 -2.75 7.18 9.00
N CYS A 45 -1.60 6.51 9.02
CA CYS A 45 -1.50 5.07 8.85
C CYS A 45 -1.59 4.41 10.22
N THR A 46 -2.55 3.54 10.42
CA THR A 46 -2.73 2.77 11.67
C THR A 46 -2.60 1.29 11.35
N MET A 47 -1.81 0.57 12.15
CA MET A 47 -1.71 -0.89 12.08
C MET A 47 -2.01 -1.47 13.45
N GLU A 48 -2.97 -2.39 13.50
CA GLU A 48 -3.40 -3.06 14.71
C GLU A 48 -2.99 -4.52 14.67
N TRP A 49 -2.35 -5.00 15.75
CA TRP A 49 -2.05 -6.42 15.94
C TRP A 49 -3.07 -7.06 16.84
N ARG A 50 -3.64 -8.17 16.41
CA ARG A 50 -4.43 -9.00 17.30
C ARG A 50 -3.54 -9.99 18.04
N PRO A 51 -3.64 -10.12 19.38
CA PRO A 51 -2.80 -11.00 20.19
C PRO A 51 -2.98 -12.50 19.93
N THR A 52 -3.97 -12.90 19.17
CA THR A 52 -4.21 -14.32 18.81
C THR A 52 -3.56 -14.64 17.47
N GLY A 53 -2.26 -14.81 17.49
CA GLY A 53 -1.33 -15.15 16.45
C GLY A 53 -1.77 -16.05 15.32
N ARG A 54 -2.42 -15.52 14.32
CA ARG A 54 -2.57 -16.00 12.92
C ARG A 54 -3.46 -15.08 12.09
N SER A 55 -3.88 -13.94 12.59
CA SER A 55 -4.75 -13.04 11.85
C SER A 55 -3.98 -11.86 11.30
N ALA A 56 -4.25 -11.51 10.04
CA ALA A 56 -3.70 -10.34 9.41
C ALA A 56 -4.01 -9.10 10.24
N SER A 57 -2.99 -8.31 10.54
CA SER A 57 -3.14 -6.99 11.13
C SER A 57 -4.06 -6.15 10.25
N THR A 58 -5.06 -5.51 10.83
CA THR A 58 -5.86 -4.53 10.10
C THR A 58 -5.01 -3.29 9.93
N ALA A 59 -4.73 -2.93 8.69
CA ALA A 59 -3.96 -1.74 8.36
C ALA A 59 -4.87 -0.73 7.66
N THR A 60 -4.92 0.49 8.19
CA THR A 60 -5.80 1.56 7.71
C THR A 60 -5.03 2.83 7.40
N LEU A 61 -5.48 3.56 6.39
CA LEU A 61 -5.06 4.91 6.09
C LEU A 61 -6.27 5.82 6.28
N SER A 62 -6.20 6.75 7.21
CA SER A 62 -7.23 7.77 7.46
C SER A 62 -6.74 9.11 6.95
N LEU A 63 -7.53 9.76 6.10
CA LEU A 63 -7.30 11.10 5.58
C LEU A 63 -8.35 12.05 6.15
N GLY A 64 -7.94 13.25 6.56
CA GLY A 64 -8.84 14.24 7.15
C GLY A 64 -8.09 15.42 7.77
N THR A 65 -8.78 16.22 8.59
CA THR A 65 -8.12 17.23 9.42
C THR A 65 -7.47 16.60 10.65
N VAL A 66 -6.51 17.30 11.25
CA VAL A 66 -5.91 16.89 12.53
C VAL A 66 -6.99 16.72 13.60
N ALA A 67 -7.97 17.64 13.66
CA ALA A 67 -9.07 17.57 14.63
C ALA A 67 -9.91 16.31 14.47
N ASP A 68 -10.27 15.96 13.20
CA ASP A 68 -11.04 14.75 12.90
C ASP A 68 -10.30 13.48 13.29
N LEU A 69 -9.01 13.41 12.98
CA LEU A 69 -8.20 12.23 13.27
C LEU A 69 -7.87 12.10 14.77
N CYS A 70 -7.69 13.20 15.48
CA CYS A 70 -7.45 13.18 16.93
C CYS A 70 -8.71 12.78 17.72
N GLY A 71 -9.90 13.11 17.22
CA GLY A 71 -11.18 12.70 17.81
C GLY A 71 -11.51 11.22 17.64
N ARG A 72 -10.82 10.49 16.76
CA ARG A 72 -11.08 9.06 16.51
C ARG A 72 -10.32 8.19 17.49
N PRO A 73 -11.00 7.25 18.18
CA PRO A 73 -10.31 6.31 19.06
C PRO A 73 -9.38 5.43 18.26
N ILE A 74 -8.18 5.19 18.76
CA ILE A 74 -7.29 4.16 18.25
C ILE A 74 -7.61 2.89 19.02
N ALA A 75 -8.11 1.89 18.32
CA ALA A 75 -8.94 0.85 18.89
C ALA A 75 -8.20 -0.25 19.67
N ALA A 76 -6.89 -0.40 19.58
CA ALA A 76 -6.18 -1.53 20.18
C ALA A 76 -4.93 -1.12 20.96
N GLU A 77 -4.75 -1.71 22.14
CA GLU A 77 -3.45 -1.72 22.84
C GLU A 77 -2.40 -2.33 21.91
N GLY A 78 -1.27 -1.64 21.75
CA GLY A 78 -0.19 -2.07 20.85
C GLY A 78 -0.33 -1.65 19.38
N ALA A 79 -1.36 -0.88 19.01
CA ALA A 79 -1.44 -0.30 17.68
C ALA A 79 -0.27 0.65 17.40
N VAL A 80 0.27 0.59 16.20
CA VAL A 80 1.29 1.54 15.74
C VAL A 80 0.69 2.53 14.76
N THR A 81 1.14 3.78 14.84
CA THR A 81 0.66 4.86 14.00
C THR A 81 1.82 5.64 13.39
N VAL A 82 1.64 6.01 12.12
CA VAL A 82 2.46 7.02 11.44
C VAL A 82 1.51 8.08 10.93
N THR A 83 1.58 9.28 11.50
CA THR A 83 0.69 10.40 11.17
C THR A 83 1.50 11.50 10.52
N PHE A 84 1.14 11.87 9.31
CA PHE A 84 1.66 13.04 8.61
C PHE A 84 0.75 14.23 8.88
N VAL A 85 1.33 15.38 9.13
CA VAL A 85 0.64 16.66 9.29
C VAL A 85 1.18 17.63 8.26
N ALA A 86 0.28 18.11 7.41
CA ALA A 86 0.57 19.00 6.32
C ALA A 86 0.04 20.41 6.63
N THR A 87 0.92 21.40 6.52
CA THR A 87 0.63 22.83 6.64
C THR A 87 1.25 23.58 5.48
N GLY A 88 0.91 24.85 5.31
CA GLY A 88 1.52 25.69 4.27
C GLY A 88 1.34 25.10 2.87
N GLU A 89 2.43 24.93 2.13
CA GLU A 89 2.41 24.45 0.75
C GLU A 89 1.97 22.99 0.58
N TYR A 90 2.08 22.16 1.62
CA TYR A 90 1.65 20.76 1.59
C TYR A 90 0.14 20.58 1.85
N GLN A 91 -0.51 21.57 2.48
CA GLN A 91 -1.92 21.48 2.81
C GLN A 91 -2.82 21.28 1.58
N PRO A 92 -2.70 22.04 0.47
CA PRO A 92 -3.52 21.82 -0.73
C PRO A 92 -3.29 20.44 -1.35
N ILE A 93 -2.08 19.91 -1.25
CA ILE A 93 -1.75 18.57 -1.76
C ILE A 93 -2.53 17.52 -0.98
N PHE A 94 -2.52 17.60 0.36
CA PHE A 94 -3.27 16.67 1.22
C PHE A 94 -4.80 16.86 1.08
N GLU A 95 -5.28 18.07 0.81
CA GLU A 95 -6.69 18.33 0.51
C GLU A 95 -7.13 17.61 -0.78
N SER A 96 -6.27 17.55 -1.78
CA SER A 96 -6.56 16.87 -3.04
C SER A 96 -6.69 15.34 -2.89
N LEU A 97 -6.19 14.75 -1.81
CA LEU A 97 -6.33 13.31 -1.52
C LEU A 97 -7.75 12.94 -1.07
N GLY A 98 -8.56 13.95 -0.70
CA GLY A 98 -9.90 13.76 -0.16
C GLY A 98 -9.91 13.33 1.31
N ASP A 99 -11.10 13.05 1.83
CA ASP A 99 -11.32 12.61 3.20
C ASP A 99 -11.84 11.17 3.22
N GLY A 100 -11.50 10.42 4.24
CA GLY A 100 -12.03 9.09 4.43
C GLY A 100 -11.06 8.09 5.06
N ASP A 101 -11.58 6.90 5.27
CA ASP A 101 -10.82 5.75 5.74
C ASP A 101 -10.64 4.76 4.59
N PHE A 102 -9.41 4.32 4.42
CA PHE A 102 -8.99 3.44 3.33
C PHE A 102 -8.23 2.24 3.90
N TYR A 103 -8.24 1.14 3.16
CA TYR A 103 -7.30 0.04 3.44
C TYR A 103 -5.89 0.46 3.06
N LEU A 104 -4.96 0.24 3.99
CA LEU A 104 -3.55 0.48 3.72
C LEU A 104 -3.02 -0.66 2.82
N PRO A 105 -2.51 -0.35 1.61
CA PRO A 105 -1.86 -1.32 0.75
C PRO A 105 -0.70 -2.03 1.45
N GLU A 106 -0.44 -3.30 1.07
CA GLU A 106 0.62 -4.11 1.69
C GLU A 106 2.01 -3.47 1.59
N ALA A 107 2.31 -2.85 0.43
CA ALA A 107 3.56 -2.12 0.24
C ALA A 107 3.73 -0.98 1.25
N LEU A 108 2.66 -0.21 1.50
CA LEU A 108 2.66 0.86 2.50
C LEU A 108 2.75 0.31 3.93
N SER A 109 2.12 -0.84 4.19
CA SER A 109 2.21 -1.51 5.51
C SER A 109 3.66 -1.87 5.86
N ALA A 110 4.44 -2.34 4.90
CA ALA A 110 5.86 -2.64 5.10
C ALA A 110 6.68 -1.37 5.44
N LEU A 111 6.36 -0.24 4.81
CA LEU A 111 7.01 1.05 5.10
C LEU A 111 6.65 1.57 6.49
N VAL A 112 5.38 1.44 6.90
CA VAL A 112 4.93 1.79 8.26
C VAL A 112 5.72 0.98 9.30
N LEU A 113 5.85 -0.33 9.10
CA LEU A 113 6.61 -1.19 10.00
C LEU A 113 8.08 -0.79 10.09
N ALA A 114 8.70 -0.53 8.93
CA ALA A 114 10.09 -0.10 8.87
C ALA A 114 10.32 1.24 9.58
N ALA A 115 9.38 2.19 9.47
CA ALA A 115 9.46 3.47 10.15
C ALA A 115 9.29 3.35 11.67
N VAL A 116 8.38 2.47 12.14
CA VAL A 116 8.07 2.33 13.57
C VAL A 116 9.12 1.50 14.31
N SER A 117 9.62 0.44 13.70
CA SER A 117 10.54 -0.54 14.34
C SER A 117 11.79 -0.76 13.49
N PRO A 118 12.65 0.26 13.34
CA PRO A 118 13.90 0.07 12.61
C PRO A 118 14.85 -0.82 13.40
N ASP A 119 15.51 -1.75 12.73
CA ASP A 119 16.59 -2.59 13.30
C ASP A 119 17.88 -1.78 13.56
N ILE A 120 17.86 -0.49 13.19
CA ILE A 120 18.97 0.44 13.30
C ILE A 120 18.87 1.20 14.62
N THR A 121 19.98 1.38 15.33
CA THR A 121 20.08 2.07 16.61
C THR A 121 20.92 3.35 16.51
N GLY A 122 20.90 4.16 17.60
CA GLY A 122 21.70 5.39 17.67
C GLY A 122 21.25 6.48 16.71
N PHE A 123 22.19 7.33 16.30
CA PHE A 123 21.91 8.48 15.40
C PHE A 123 21.33 8.07 14.05
N ALA A 124 21.78 6.95 13.51
CA ALA A 124 21.29 6.44 12.22
C ALA A 124 19.80 6.08 12.25
N ARG A 125 19.22 5.80 13.43
CA ARG A 125 17.80 5.48 13.59
C ARG A 125 16.89 6.62 13.13
N SER A 126 17.17 7.85 13.56
CA SER A 126 16.35 9.02 13.18
C SER A 126 16.45 9.33 11.69
N LEU A 127 17.63 9.16 11.09
CA LEU A 127 17.81 9.31 9.64
C LEU A 127 17.03 8.24 8.88
N TYR A 128 17.08 7.00 9.33
CA TYR A 128 16.32 5.89 8.70
C TYR A 128 14.82 6.11 8.81
N GLN A 129 14.33 6.49 9.98
CA GLN A 129 12.91 6.80 10.20
C GLN A 129 12.42 7.94 9.31
N ARG A 130 13.23 9.01 9.17
CA ARG A 130 12.94 10.13 8.27
C ARG A 130 12.86 9.65 6.82
N ALA A 131 13.83 8.88 6.35
CA ALA A 131 13.85 8.36 4.98
C ALA A 131 12.61 7.47 4.69
N LYS A 132 12.24 6.59 5.63
CA LYS A 132 11.07 5.73 5.48
C LYS A 132 9.75 6.50 5.55
N ALA A 133 9.68 7.55 6.35
CA ALA A 133 8.51 8.43 6.38
C ALA A 133 8.37 9.24 5.07
N GLN A 134 9.47 9.74 4.50
CA GLN A 134 9.46 10.41 3.20
C GLN A 134 9.00 9.45 2.09
N GLU A 135 9.54 8.25 2.04
CA GLU A 135 9.11 7.20 1.09
C GLU A 135 7.61 6.90 1.26
N LEU A 136 7.14 6.72 2.49
CA LEU A 136 5.74 6.42 2.79
C LEU A 136 4.79 7.52 2.32
N VAL A 137 5.09 8.80 2.55
CA VAL A 137 4.22 9.90 2.12
C VAL A 137 4.18 10.03 0.60
N CYS A 138 5.31 9.82 -0.10
CA CYS A 138 5.35 9.81 -1.57
C CYS A 138 4.49 8.68 -2.13
N GLU A 139 4.57 7.48 -1.56
CA GLU A 139 3.75 6.34 -1.99
C GLU A 139 2.26 6.53 -1.68
N ILE A 140 1.90 7.18 -0.56
CA ILE A 140 0.50 7.54 -0.27
C ILE A 140 -0.03 8.49 -1.35
N MET A 141 0.72 9.52 -1.71
CA MET A 141 0.35 10.48 -2.75
C MET A 141 0.18 9.80 -4.12
N ASP A 142 1.12 8.93 -4.49
CA ASP A 142 1.06 8.19 -5.75
C ASP A 142 -0.13 7.22 -5.79
N CYS A 143 -0.37 6.47 -4.71
CA CYS A 143 -1.53 5.58 -4.59
C CYS A 143 -2.85 6.34 -4.69
N ALA A 144 -2.96 7.48 -4.03
CA ALA A 144 -4.16 8.32 -4.09
C ALA A 144 -4.37 8.89 -5.51
N GLY A 145 -3.32 9.42 -6.13
CA GLY A 145 -3.36 9.96 -7.50
C GLY A 145 -3.76 8.93 -8.57
N ARG A 146 -3.42 7.65 -8.35
CA ARG A 146 -3.80 6.53 -9.24
C ARG A 146 -5.17 5.94 -8.92
N ALA A 147 -5.97 6.54 -8.05
CA ALA A 147 -7.21 5.96 -7.49
C ALA A 147 -6.99 4.54 -6.90
N GLY A 148 -5.79 4.27 -6.39
CA GLY A 148 -5.38 2.98 -5.85
C GLY A 148 -5.78 2.75 -4.39
N LEU A 149 -6.34 3.76 -3.71
CA LEU A 149 -6.84 3.64 -2.35
C LEU A 149 -8.24 3.03 -2.34
N THR A 150 -8.45 2.01 -1.53
CA THR A 150 -9.74 1.32 -1.41
C THR A 150 -10.47 1.83 -0.17
N PRO A 151 -11.63 2.53 -0.33
CA PRO A 151 -12.39 3.05 0.80
C PRO A 151 -12.92 1.96 1.72
N GLN A 152 -12.88 2.17 3.03
CA GLN A 152 -13.47 1.25 4.01
C GLN A 152 -15.01 1.32 4.04
N THR A 153 -15.60 2.40 3.52
CA THR A 153 -17.06 2.55 3.41
C THR A 153 -17.72 1.53 2.48
N ALA A 154 -16.93 0.86 1.61
CA ALA A 154 -17.41 -0.27 0.81
C ALA A 154 -17.84 -1.49 1.66
N GLN A 155 -17.64 -1.45 2.98
CA GLN A 155 -17.83 -2.57 3.90
C GLN A 155 -19.23 -2.74 4.46
N ALA A 156 -20.15 -1.81 4.26
CA ALA A 156 -21.45 -1.83 4.95
C ALA A 156 -22.24 -3.16 4.85
N ASN A 157 -21.82 -4.08 3.96
CA ASN A 157 -22.48 -5.37 3.71
C ASN A 157 -21.56 -6.60 3.85
N LEU A 158 -20.31 -6.45 4.29
CA LEU A 158 -19.39 -7.57 4.48
C LEU A 158 -19.14 -7.83 5.97
N SER A 159 -19.27 -9.08 6.40
CA SER A 159 -18.87 -9.45 7.75
C SER A 159 -17.35 -9.37 7.89
N GLN A 160 -16.88 -9.15 9.12
CA GLN A 160 -15.45 -9.14 9.40
C GLN A 160 -14.74 -10.41 8.93
N ALA A 161 -15.39 -11.57 9.11
CA ALA A 161 -14.85 -12.84 8.64
C ALA A 161 -14.74 -12.91 7.10
N GLU A 162 -15.65 -12.28 6.36
CA GLU A 162 -15.55 -12.18 4.91
C GLU A 162 -14.43 -11.26 4.48
N MET A 163 -14.21 -10.16 5.20
CA MET A 163 -13.10 -9.25 4.98
C MET A 163 -11.75 -9.95 5.19
N GLU A 164 -11.58 -10.65 6.31
CA GLU A 164 -10.34 -11.42 6.60
C GLU A 164 -10.04 -12.44 5.48
N ARG A 165 -11.07 -13.11 4.97
CA ARG A 165 -10.93 -14.05 3.86
C ARG A 165 -10.59 -13.37 2.54
N LEU A 166 -11.12 -12.17 2.27
CA LEU A 166 -10.77 -11.40 1.08
C LEU A 166 -9.33 -10.89 1.15
N MET A 167 -8.87 -10.46 2.33
CA MET A 167 -7.47 -10.12 2.56
C MET A 167 -6.55 -11.33 2.38
N ALA A 168 -6.94 -12.50 2.90
CA ALA A 168 -6.20 -13.74 2.66
C ALA A 168 -6.16 -14.10 1.16
N ALA A 169 -7.24 -13.88 0.41
CA ALA A 169 -7.26 -14.08 -1.03
C ALA A 169 -6.27 -13.16 -1.76
N ARG A 170 -6.21 -11.89 -1.36
CA ARG A 170 -5.21 -10.93 -1.90
C ARG A 170 -3.78 -11.35 -1.59
N GLN A 171 -3.53 -11.80 -0.36
CA GLN A 171 -2.21 -12.31 0.04
C GLN A 171 -1.79 -13.55 -0.76
N ILE A 172 -2.72 -14.48 -1.04
CA ILE A 172 -2.46 -15.63 -1.91
C ILE A 172 -2.05 -15.17 -3.31
N ILE A 173 -2.71 -14.15 -3.86
CA ILE A 173 -2.34 -13.58 -5.16
C ILE A 173 -0.94 -12.97 -5.10
N ALA A 174 -0.66 -12.13 -4.11
CA ALA A 174 0.62 -11.44 -3.97
C ALA A 174 1.82 -12.39 -3.83
N THR A 175 1.62 -13.55 -3.19
CA THR A 175 2.70 -14.53 -2.95
C THR A 175 2.82 -15.63 -4.00
N ARG A 176 1.77 -15.86 -4.80
CA ARG A 176 1.68 -17.00 -5.74
C ARG A 176 1.21 -16.59 -7.14
N PHE A 177 1.34 -15.32 -7.52
CA PHE A 177 0.87 -14.79 -8.82
C PHE A 177 1.54 -15.46 -10.04
N ASP A 178 2.72 -16.03 -9.88
CA ASP A 178 3.46 -16.76 -10.91
C ASP A 178 2.90 -18.18 -11.17
N GLU A 179 2.11 -18.71 -10.25
CA GLU A 179 1.44 -19.98 -10.40
C GLU A 179 0.15 -19.85 -11.26
N LYS A 180 -0.42 -21.01 -11.67
CA LYS A 180 -1.72 -21.06 -12.33
C LYS A 180 -2.84 -20.84 -11.32
N LEU A 181 -3.05 -19.60 -10.91
CA LEU A 181 -4.15 -19.22 -10.02
C LEU A 181 -5.48 -19.16 -10.78
N THR A 182 -6.49 -19.85 -10.25
CA THR A 182 -7.87 -19.75 -10.72
C THR A 182 -8.74 -19.22 -9.58
N LEU A 183 -9.90 -18.62 -9.89
CA LEU A 183 -10.86 -18.17 -8.90
C LEU A 183 -11.27 -19.30 -7.93
N ASN A 184 -11.35 -20.54 -8.41
CA ASN A 184 -11.69 -21.69 -7.57
C ASN A 184 -10.57 -22.04 -6.60
N VAL A 185 -9.32 -21.99 -7.03
CA VAL A 185 -8.14 -22.24 -6.15
C VAL A 185 -8.07 -21.15 -5.09
N ILE A 186 -8.10 -19.88 -5.49
CA ILE A 186 -8.03 -18.75 -4.56
C ILE A 186 -9.19 -18.80 -3.56
N GLY A 187 -10.43 -18.97 -4.06
CA GLY A 187 -11.62 -19.01 -3.22
C GLY A 187 -11.58 -20.15 -2.20
N ARG A 188 -11.22 -21.36 -2.63
CA ARG A 188 -11.10 -22.52 -1.75
C ARG A 188 -10.05 -22.30 -0.67
N THR A 189 -8.87 -21.80 -1.05
CA THR A 189 -7.77 -21.56 -0.10
C THR A 189 -8.11 -20.44 0.90
N ALA A 190 -8.82 -19.39 0.45
CA ALA A 190 -9.27 -18.29 1.32
C ALA A 190 -10.58 -18.56 2.06
N GLY A 191 -11.24 -19.71 1.84
CA GLY A 191 -12.52 -20.03 2.47
C GLY A 191 -13.71 -19.24 1.92
N LEU A 192 -13.65 -18.84 0.63
CA LEU A 192 -14.69 -18.10 -0.09
C LEU A 192 -15.24 -18.92 -1.26
N ASN A 193 -16.54 -18.82 -1.51
CA ASN A 193 -17.08 -19.28 -2.78
C ASN A 193 -16.77 -18.27 -3.89
N ARG A 194 -16.90 -18.72 -5.15
CA ARG A 194 -16.57 -17.91 -6.33
C ARG A 194 -17.32 -16.57 -6.38
N ALA A 195 -18.61 -16.57 -6.04
CA ALA A 195 -19.45 -15.37 -6.09
C ALA A 195 -18.98 -14.35 -5.04
N LYS A 196 -18.81 -14.76 -3.78
CA LYS A 196 -18.30 -13.91 -2.70
C LYS A 196 -16.90 -13.40 -2.99
N LEU A 197 -16.01 -14.25 -3.52
CA LEU A 197 -14.67 -13.81 -3.93
C LEU A 197 -14.75 -12.74 -5.01
N THR A 198 -15.50 -12.97 -6.10
CA THR A 198 -15.54 -12.02 -7.22
C THR A 198 -16.18 -10.70 -6.85
N GLN A 199 -17.32 -10.75 -6.16
CA GLN A 199 -18.06 -9.55 -5.75
C GLN A 199 -17.34 -8.80 -4.65
N GLY A 200 -16.95 -9.51 -3.58
CA GLY A 200 -16.28 -8.90 -2.43
C GLY A 200 -14.90 -8.34 -2.80
N PHE A 201 -14.14 -9.05 -3.65
CA PHE A 201 -12.83 -8.57 -4.09
C PHE A 201 -12.93 -7.25 -4.85
N ARG A 202 -13.90 -7.14 -5.78
CA ARG A 202 -14.15 -5.89 -6.51
C ARG A 202 -14.65 -4.78 -5.60
N GLN A 203 -15.51 -5.12 -4.64
CA GLN A 203 -16.06 -4.19 -3.66
C GLN A 203 -14.98 -3.64 -2.73
N VAL A 204 -14.08 -4.51 -2.25
CA VAL A 204 -13.04 -4.15 -1.28
C VAL A 204 -11.82 -3.51 -1.93
N PHE A 205 -11.37 -4.05 -3.08
CA PHE A 205 -10.11 -3.64 -3.70
C PHE A 205 -10.28 -2.79 -4.97
N GLY A 206 -11.50 -2.45 -5.35
CA GLY A 206 -11.79 -1.64 -6.54
C GLY A 206 -11.47 -2.31 -7.88
N GLN A 207 -10.89 -3.51 -7.87
CA GLN A 207 -10.43 -4.24 -9.05
C GLN A 207 -10.88 -5.70 -9.04
N SER A 208 -10.83 -6.35 -10.19
CA SER A 208 -11.12 -7.79 -10.25
C SER A 208 -9.92 -8.63 -9.78
N VAL A 209 -10.18 -9.87 -9.37
CA VAL A 209 -9.12 -10.85 -9.04
C VAL A 209 -8.15 -11.05 -10.23
N ALA A 210 -8.68 -11.04 -11.46
CA ALA A 210 -7.86 -11.19 -12.66
C ALA A 210 -6.94 -9.99 -12.91
N ASP A 211 -7.44 -8.78 -12.69
CA ASP A 211 -6.65 -7.55 -12.80
C ASP A 211 -5.55 -7.51 -11.74
N CYS A 212 -5.86 -7.90 -10.50
CA CYS A 212 -4.89 -7.99 -9.42
C CYS A 212 -3.74 -8.97 -9.76
N ILE A 213 -4.07 -10.16 -10.27
CA ILE A 213 -3.05 -11.14 -10.71
C ILE A 213 -2.21 -10.56 -11.85
N ALA A 214 -2.86 -9.94 -12.85
CA ALA A 214 -2.18 -9.33 -13.97
C ALA A 214 -1.23 -8.20 -13.55
N GLU A 215 -1.63 -7.40 -12.59
CA GLU A 215 -0.81 -6.32 -12.03
C GLU A 215 0.47 -6.85 -11.36
N HIS A 216 0.35 -7.84 -10.48
CA HIS A 216 1.53 -8.47 -9.84
C HIS A 216 2.48 -9.07 -10.88
N ARG A 217 1.94 -9.76 -11.91
CA ARG A 217 2.73 -10.33 -13.00
C ARG A 217 3.46 -9.28 -13.83
N LEU A 218 2.79 -8.18 -14.16
CA LEU A 218 3.39 -7.10 -14.94
C LEU A 218 4.43 -6.32 -14.14
N ASN A 219 4.20 -6.08 -12.85
CA ASN A 219 5.18 -5.42 -11.98
C ASN A 219 6.45 -6.27 -11.84
N LYS A 220 6.33 -7.60 -11.66
CA LYS A 220 7.48 -8.50 -11.68
C LYS A 220 8.21 -8.46 -13.03
N ALA A 221 7.47 -8.52 -14.13
CA ALA A 221 8.07 -8.43 -15.46
C ALA A 221 8.81 -7.11 -15.67
N ALA A 222 8.27 -6.00 -15.20
CA ALA A 222 8.92 -4.69 -15.26
C ALA A 222 10.25 -4.68 -14.46
N ALA A 223 10.25 -5.23 -13.25
CA ALA A 223 11.46 -5.39 -12.46
C ALA A 223 12.51 -6.28 -13.15
N ASP A 224 12.09 -7.42 -13.72
CA ASP A 224 12.98 -8.33 -14.46
C ASP A 224 13.55 -7.68 -15.73
N LEU A 225 12.74 -6.89 -16.45
CA LEU A 225 13.18 -6.14 -17.64
C LEU A 225 14.19 -5.05 -17.31
N ALA A 226 14.04 -4.37 -16.17
CA ALA A 226 14.94 -3.31 -15.73
C ALA A 226 16.27 -3.85 -15.17
N SER A 227 16.22 -5.01 -14.49
CA SER A 227 17.37 -5.56 -13.75
C SER A 227 18.13 -6.68 -14.46
N THR A 228 17.58 -7.24 -15.56
CA THR A 228 18.19 -8.39 -16.25
C THR A 228 18.24 -8.22 -17.76
N ASN A 229 19.17 -8.96 -18.41
CA ASN A 229 19.26 -9.04 -19.87
C ASN A 229 18.50 -10.24 -20.47
N ARG A 230 17.60 -10.88 -19.70
CA ARG A 230 16.81 -12.03 -20.17
C ARG A 230 15.97 -11.63 -21.39
N PRO A 231 15.79 -12.48 -22.42
CA PRO A 231 14.91 -12.19 -23.53
C PRO A 231 13.50 -11.77 -23.07
N VAL A 232 12.89 -10.80 -23.75
CA VAL A 232 11.53 -10.31 -23.43
C VAL A 232 10.52 -11.45 -23.37
N SER A 233 10.65 -12.42 -24.28
CA SER A 233 9.82 -13.63 -24.28
C SER A 233 9.95 -14.46 -23.01
N VAL A 234 11.18 -14.62 -22.52
CA VAL A 234 11.46 -15.38 -21.30
C VAL A 234 10.88 -14.65 -20.07
N VAL A 235 10.98 -13.32 -20.03
CA VAL A 235 10.36 -12.50 -18.98
C VAL A 235 8.84 -12.63 -19.02
N GLY A 236 8.22 -12.54 -20.21
CA GLY A 236 6.78 -12.70 -20.37
C GLY A 236 6.26 -14.08 -19.93
N TYR A 237 6.98 -15.15 -20.30
CA TYR A 237 6.65 -16.51 -19.83
C TYR A 237 6.83 -16.65 -18.31
N GLY A 238 7.92 -16.11 -17.75
CA GLY A 238 8.18 -16.09 -16.30
C GLY A 238 7.14 -15.30 -15.52
N ALA A 239 6.50 -14.31 -16.14
CA ALA A 239 5.36 -13.58 -15.59
C ALA A 239 4.01 -14.30 -15.81
N GLY A 240 4.00 -15.52 -16.31
CA GLY A 240 2.81 -16.35 -16.47
C GLY A 240 1.96 -16.06 -17.72
N TYR A 241 2.50 -15.37 -18.73
CA TYR A 241 1.83 -15.17 -20.02
C TYR A 241 2.15 -16.34 -20.96
N LEU A 242 1.12 -16.85 -21.66
CA LEU A 242 1.26 -17.99 -22.57
C LEU A 242 1.86 -17.62 -23.91
N ASN A 243 1.83 -16.34 -24.29
CA ASN A 243 2.44 -15.86 -25.52
C ASN A 243 2.89 -14.39 -25.40
N ASN A 244 3.89 -14.05 -26.21
CA ASN A 244 4.50 -12.72 -26.21
C ASN A 244 3.56 -11.60 -26.64
N ALA A 245 2.62 -11.86 -27.55
CA ALA A 245 1.71 -10.83 -28.03
C ALA A 245 0.74 -10.39 -26.92
N SER A 246 0.22 -11.34 -26.15
CA SER A 246 -0.63 -11.05 -24.98
C SER A 246 0.15 -10.31 -23.89
N PHE A 247 1.40 -10.73 -23.64
CA PHE A 247 2.28 -10.04 -22.70
C PHE A 247 2.55 -8.61 -23.15
N ALA A 248 3.00 -8.39 -24.39
CA ALA A 248 3.34 -7.07 -24.90
C ALA A 248 2.13 -6.12 -24.85
N ARG A 249 0.93 -6.57 -25.24
CA ARG A 249 -0.30 -5.78 -25.15
C ARG A 249 -0.64 -5.41 -23.72
N ALA A 250 -0.60 -6.36 -22.79
CA ALA A 250 -0.91 -6.11 -21.39
C ALA A 250 0.13 -5.16 -20.76
N PHE A 251 1.41 -5.35 -21.07
CA PHE A 251 2.49 -4.51 -20.60
C PHE A 251 2.36 -3.06 -21.11
N THR A 252 2.15 -2.91 -22.44
CA THR A 252 1.97 -1.58 -23.05
C THR A 252 0.73 -0.87 -22.49
N LYS A 253 -0.37 -1.61 -22.29
CA LYS A 253 -1.58 -1.05 -21.65
C LYS A 253 -1.30 -0.53 -20.24
N ARG A 254 -0.42 -1.21 -19.48
CA ARG A 254 -0.13 -0.87 -18.08
C ARG A 254 0.91 0.23 -17.95
N PHE A 255 1.97 0.21 -18.76
CA PHE A 255 3.13 1.08 -18.64
C PHE A 255 3.24 2.15 -19.75
N GLY A 256 2.34 2.15 -20.74
CA GLY A 256 2.33 3.12 -21.84
C GLY A 256 3.36 2.84 -22.95
N VAL A 257 4.37 2.01 -22.68
CA VAL A 257 5.47 1.69 -23.61
C VAL A 257 5.64 0.19 -23.76
N CYS A 258 6.19 -0.26 -24.91
CA CYS A 258 6.41 -1.69 -25.10
C CYS A 258 7.56 -2.23 -24.22
N PRO A 259 7.59 -3.55 -23.91
CA PRO A 259 8.60 -4.15 -23.04
C PRO A 259 10.04 -3.87 -23.46
N THR A 260 10.29 -3.80 -24.78
CA THR A 260 11.63 -3.54 -25.35
C THR A 260 12.07 -2.10 -25.10
N GLU A 261 11.17 -1.16 -25.28
CA GLU A 261 11.42 0.28 -25.00
C GLU A 261 11.61 0.52 -23.52
N TYR A 262 10.77 -0.09 -22.67
CA TYR A 262 10.90 -0.04 -21.22
C TYR A 262 12.28 -0.50 -20.74
N ARG A 263 12.78 -1.61 -21.28
CA ARG A 263 14.14 -2.10 -21.02
C ARG A 263 15.21 -1.10 -21.47
N ARG A 264 15.08 -0.55 -22.68
CA ARG A 264 16.06 0.42 -23.23
C ARG A 264 16.14 1.67 -22.37
N ALA A 265 15.03 2.10 -21.79
CA ALA A 265 14.94 3.21 -20.86
C ALA A 265 15.44 2.85 -19.44
N GLY A 266 15.95 1.63 -19.21
CA GLY A 266 16.44 1.19 -17.89
C GLY A 266 15.35 1.13 -16.82
N GLY A 267 14.09 0.91 -17.22
CA GLY A 267 12.96 0.90 -16.31
C GLY A 267 12.46 2.29 -15.86
N ARG A 268 13.08 3.35 -16.34
CA ARG A 268 12.65 4.72 -16.05
C ARG A 268 11.53 5.10 -17.01
N LEU A 269 10.30 5.15 -16.50
CA LEU A 269 9.21 5.87 -17.15
C LEU A 269 9.43 7.35 -16.86
N VAL A 270 9.81 8.12 -17.88
CA VAL A 270 9.73 9.59 -17.78
C VAL A 270 8.25 9.91 -17.95
N ALA A 271 7.64 10.44 -16.91
CA ALA A 271 6.19 10.78 -16.90
C ALA A 271 5.78 11.83 -17.95
N SER A 272 6.74 12.39 -18.69
CA SER A 272 6.54 13.41 -19.73
C SER A 272 6.12 12.87 -21.10
N ASP A 273 6.15 11.55 -21.34
CA ASP A 273 5.88 10.96 -22.67
C ASP A 273 4.54 10.21 -22.77
N VAL A 274 3.68 10.31 -21.77
CA VAL A 274 2.32 9.76 -21.87
C VAL A 274 1.43 10.76 -22.59
N VAL A 275 1.52 10.79 -23.91
CA VAL A 275 0.47 11.39 -24.75
C VAL A 275 -0.75 10.48 -24.61
N PRO A 276 -1.91 10.99 -24.14
CA PRO A 276 -3.13 10.20 -24.13
C PRO A 276 -3.49 9.90 -25.58
N VAL A 277 -3.42 8.64 -25.99
CA VAL A 277 -4.01 8.20 -27.25
C VAL A 277 -5.52 8.37 -27.10
N ALA A 278 -6.05 9.41 -27.74
CA ALA A 278 -7.47 9.66 -27.87
C ALA A 278 -8.15 8.46 -28.57
N ALA A 279 -9.27 8.07 -27.97
CA ALA A 279 -10.35 7.16 -28.34
C ALA A 279 -10.23 6.27 -29.59
#